data_ec54eb0c12eb105602419cf5331439c3
#
_entry.id   ec54eb0c12eb105602419cf5331439c3
#
_cell.length_a   1.000
_cell.length_b   1.000
_cell.length_c   1.000
_cell.angle_alpha   90.00
_cell.angle_beta   90.00
_cell.angle_gamma   90.00
#
_symmetry.space_group_name_H-M   'P 1'
#
loop_
_entity.id
_entity.type
_entity.pdbx_description
1 polymer ?
#
loop_
_entity_poly.entity_id
_entity_poly.type
_entity_poly.pdbx_seq_one_letter_code
_entity_poly.pdbx_strand_id
1 'polypeptide(L)' 'MDRSKAATIVTVHPNEVCAALSEAFECGMTITEAKGYYSDSPKTVVYIVVNRFQVGKMKELVHENDRSAY' A
#
# COMPACT_ATOMS: atom_id res chain seq x y z
N MET A 1 20.83 7.81 -11.04
CA MET A 1 20.73 7.53 -9.61
C MET A 1 19.28 7.33 -9.21
N ASP A 2 19.06 6.25 -8.57
CA ASP A 2 17.71 5.85 -8.20
C ASP A 2 17.22 6.62 -6.98
N ARG A 3 16.01 7.16 -7.08
CA ARG A 3 15.38 7.90 -5.98
C ARG A 3 14.16 7.20 -5.45
N SER A 4 14.36 5.94 -5.16
CA SER A 4 13.28 5.11 -4.67
C SER A 4 12.84 5.52 -3.27
N LYS A 5 11.54 5.38 -3.04
CA LYS A 5 10.94 5.61 -1.74
C LYS A 5 10.24 4.34 -1.32
N ALA A 6 10.46 3.94 -0.09
CA ALA A 6 9.74 2.80 0.47
C ALA A 6 8.46 3.34 1.11
N ALA A 7 7.36 2.67 0.84
CA ALA A 7 6.08 3.05 1.40
C ALA A 7 5.48 1.87 2.14
N THR A 8 4.90 2.15 3.30
CA THR A 8 4.20 1.15 4.08
C THR A 8 2.73 1.57 4.17
N ILE A 9 1.87 0.68 3.73
CA ILE A 9 0.43 0.94 3.66
C ILE A 9 -0.28 -0.02 4.58
N VAL A 10 -1.10 0.50 5.46
CA VAL A 10 -1.93 -0.34 6.35
C VAL A 10 -3.35 -0.30 5.81
N THR A 11 -3.90 -1.45 5.47
CA THR A 11 -5.21 -1.53 4.83
C THR A 11 -6.00 -2.73 5.33
N VAL A 12 -7.32 -2.61 5.28
CA VAL A 12 -8.22 -3.74 5.54
C VAL A 12 -8.76 -4.32 4.23
N HIS A 13 -8.36 -3.76 3.10
CA HIS A 13 -8.76 -4.24 1.77
C HIS A 13 -7.53 -4.54 0.91
N PRO A 14 -6.70 -5.53 1.34
CA PRO A 14 -5.43 -5.76 0.66
C PRO A 14 -5.58 -6.19 -0.80
N ASN A 15 -6.61 -6.97 -1.11
CA ASN A 15 -6.77 -7.46 -2.47
C ASN A 15 -7.02 -6.32 -3.46
N GLU A 16 -7.89 -5.40 -3.09
CA GLU A 16 -8.21 -4.27 -3.95
C GLU A 16 -7.03 -3.32 -4.10
N VAL A 17 -6.38 -3.01 -2.98
CA VAL A 17 -5.24 -2.10 -2.99
C VAL A 17 -4.08 -2.69 -3.78
N CYS A 18 -3.75 -3.95 -3.53
CA CYS A 18 -2.63 -4.59 -4.22
C CYS A 18 -2.89 -4.76 -5.71
N ALA A 19 -4.12 -5.08 -6.08
CA ALA A 19 -4.47 -5.20 -7.50
C ALA A 19 -4.30 -3.87 -8.22
N ALA A 20 -4.76 -2.78 -7.61
CA ALA A 20 -4.64 -1.46 -8.20
C ALA A 20 -3.17 -1.04 -8.35
N LEU A 21 -2.37 -1.29 -7.32
CA LEU A 21 -0.96 -0.92 -7.34
C LEU A 21 -0.18 -1.78 -8.32
N SER A 22 -0.49 -3.06 -8.40
CA SER A 22 0.18 -3.97 -9.33
C SER A 22 -0.10 -3.59 -10.78
N GLU A 23 -1.30 -3.12 -11.05
CA GLU A 23 -1.67 -2.70 -12.39
C GLU A 23 -0.96 -1.41 -12.79
N ALA A 24 -0.83 -0.48 -11.86
CA ALA A 24 -0.23 0.82 -12.13
C ALA A 24 1.29 0.79 -12.10
N PHE A 25 1.86 -0.02 -11.24
CA PHE A 25 3.31 -0.07 -11.04
C PHE A 25 3.78 -1.51 -11.19
N GLU A 26 4.68 -1.74 -12.10
CA GLU A 26 5.24 -3.07 -12.32
C GLU A 26 6.35 -3.35 -11.31
N CYS A 27 5.98 -3.49 -10.05
CA CYS A 27 6.95 -3.72 -9.00
C CYS A 27 6.42 -4.74 -8.01
N GLY A 28 7.34 -5.34 -7.28
CA GLY A 28 7.00 -6.30 -6.27
C GLY A 28 6.49 -5.62 -5.02
N MET A 29 5.61 -6.31 -4.31
CA MET A 29 5.08 -5.84 -3.04
C MET A 29 5.24 -6.93 -2.01
N THR A 30 5.55 -6.54 -0.79
CA THR A 30 5.61 -7.47 0.34
C THR A 30 4.38 -7.25 1.20
N ILE A 31 3.68 -8.34 1.51
CA ILE A 31 2.45 -8.27 2.28
C ILE A 31 2.67 -8.95 3.61
N THR A 32 2.31 -8.27 4.69
CA THR A 32 2.43 -8.80 6.04
C THR A 32 1.11 -8.63 6.76
N GLU A 33 0.63 -9.68 7.38
CA GLU A 33 -0.58 -9.59 8.19
C GLU A 33 -0.23 -9.00 9.54
N ALA A 34 -1.12 -8.13 10.04
CA ALA A 34 -0.91 -7.46 11.29
C ALA A 34 -2.24 -7.31 12.03
N LYS A 35 -2.17 -6.84 13.25
CA LYS A 35 -3.34 -6.66 14.10
C LYS A 35 -3.28 -5.29 14.75
N GLY A 36 -4.39 -4.56 14.72
CA GLY A 36 -4.44 -3.27 15.36
C GLY A 36 -4.45 -3.40 16.88
N TYR A 37 -3.71 -2.56 17.54
CA TYR A 37 -3.56 -2.65 18.98
C TYR A 37 -4.90 -2.39 19.71
N TYR A 38 -5.59 -1.35 19.29
CA TYR A 38 -6.86 -0.99 19.94
C TYR A 38 -8.06 -1.71 19.36
N SER A 39 -8.11 -1.84 18.05
CA SER A 39 -9.28 -2.40 17.38
C SER A 39 -9.30 -3.91 17.37
N ASP A 40 -8.16 -4.54 17.60
CA ASP A 40 -8.02 -5.99 17.54
C ASP A 40 -8.49 -6.58 16.20
N SER A 41 -8.58 -5.75 15.19
CA SER A 41 -9.01 -6.16 13.86
C SER A 41 -7.81 -6.56 13.03
N PRO A 42 -7.94 -7.61 12.21
CA PRO A 42 -6.86 -7.97 11.32
C PRO A 42 -6.64 -6.88 10.26
N LYS A 43 -5.39 -6.54 10.04
CA LYS A 43 -5.00 -5.57 9.02
C LYS A 43 -3.86 -6.14 8.21
N THR A 44 -3.70 -5.63 7.01
CA THR A 44 -2.61 -6.05 6.14
C THR A 44 -1.67 -4.88 5.93
N VAL A 45 -0.39 -5.14 6.09
CA VAL A 45 0.65 -4.15 5.83
C VAL A 45 1.25 -4.47 4.47
N VAL A 46 1.20 -3.51 3.56
CA VAL A 46 1.76 -3.66 2.23
C VAL A 46 3.00 -2.77 2.14
N TYR A 47 4.12 -3.39 1.83
CA TYR A 47 5.38 -2.69 1.65
C TYR A 47 5.69 -2.63 0.17
N ILE A 48 5.89 -1.42 -0.35
CA ILE A 48 6.15 -1.21 -1.77
C ILE A 48 7.25 -0.16 -1.93
N VAL A 49 8.07 -0.36 -2.95
CA VAL A 49 9.12 0.60 -3.28
C VAL A 49 8.77 1.24 -4.62
N VAL A 50 8.63 2.55 -4.61
CA VAL A 50 8.31 3.32 -5.81
C VAL A 50 9.27 4.50 -5.90
N ASN A 51 9.37 5.12 -7.08
CA ASN A 51 10.16 6.34 -7.16
C ASN A 51 9.32 7.52 -6.65
N ARG A 52 10.02 8.63 -6.40
CA ARG A 52 9.35 9.79 -5.79
C ARG A 52 8.24 10.38 -6.63
N PHE A 53 8.27 10.15 -7.95
CA PHE A 53 7.25 10.67 -8.84
C PHE A 53 5.97 9.83 -8.80
N GLN A 54 6.07 8.61 -8.31
CA GLN A 54 4.95 7.70 -8.22
C GLN A 54 4.19 7.77 -6.90
N VAL A 55 4.76 8.47 -5.91
CA VAL A 55 4.17 8.51 -4.57
C VAL A 55 2.77 9.11 -4.57
N GLY A 56 2.57 10.21 -5.30
CA GLY A 56 1.26 10.84 -5.39
C GLY A 56 0.22 9.91 -6.01
N LYS A 57 0.60 9.26 -7.11
CA LYS A 57 -0.29 8.32 -7.78
C LYS A 57 -0.63 7.13 -6.89
N MET A 58 0.37 6.64 -6.17
CA MET A 58 0.18 5.55 -5.22
C MET A 58 -0.84 5.91 -4.15
N LYS A 59 -0.72 7.11 -3.59
CA LYS A 59 -1.65 7.57 -2.56
C LYS A 59 -3.08 7.65 -3.09
N GLU A 60 -3.25 8.15 -4.30
CA GLU A 60 -4.56 8.21 -4.92
C GLU A 60 -5.19 6.84 -5.08
N LEU A 61 -4.42 5.89 -5.59
CA LEU A 61 -4.91 4.53 -5.81
C LEU A 61 -5.29 3.85 -4.50
N VAL A 62 -4.48 4.05 -3.46
CA VAL A 62 -4.78 3.48 -2.15
C VAL A 62 -6.07 4.05 -1.61
N HIS A 63 -6.24 5.36 -1.67
CA HIS A 63 -7.44 6.01 -1.15
C HIS A 63 -8.70 5.66 -1.95
N GLU A 64 -8.57 5.44 -3.24
CA GLU A 64 -9.70 5.01 -4.06
C GLU A 64 -10.20 3.63 -3.66
N ASN A 65 -9.31 2.77 -3.23
CA ASN A 65 -9.65 1.39 -2.89
C ASN A 65 -9.89 1.17 -1.40
N ASP A 66 -9.37 2.05 -0.57
CA ASP A 66 -9.57 1.98 0.88
C ASP A 66 -9.35 3.35 1.49
N ARG A 67 -10.43 4.04 1.80
CA ARG A 67 -10.37 5.39 2.35
C ARG A 67 -9.74 5.46 3.73
N SER A 68 -9.77 4.38 4.46
CA SER A 68 -9.22 4.34 5.81
C SER A 68 -7.76 3.88 5.84
N ALA A 69 -7.18 3.54 4.70
CA ALA A 69 -5.79 3.10 4.65
C ALA A 69 -4.83 4.24 4.97
N TYR A 70 -3.67 3.88 5.53
CA TYR A 70 -2.64 4.86 5.84
C TYR A 70 -1.24 4.25 5.84
#